data_e7000b45142ed308f11bf44244783176
#
_entry.id   e7000b45142ed308f11bf44244783176
#
_cell.length_a   1.000
_cell.length_b   1.000
_cell.length_c   1.000
_cell.angle_alpha   90.00
_cell.angle_beta   90.00
_cell.angle_gamma   90.00
#
_symmetry.space_group_name_H-M   'P 1'
#
loop_
_entity.id
_entity.type
_entity.pdbx_description
1 polymer ?
#
loop_
_entity_poly.entity_id
_entity_poly.type
_entity_poly.pdbx_seq_one_letter_code
_entity_poly.pdbx_strand_id
1 'polypeptide(L)'
;MPDYFSDSALVLVAHGSTLNADSAKPARQHAAELRSRQLFAEVREGFLKQQPAVNGVLRSVTARRVFIVPLFISEGYFTEEVLPLELGFQANDDGSFGRVRQNDGQTLYYCGVVGTHASMTGALLSRAKGIVEKHPFPLRPKPGDTTLFIAGHGTSKNENSRKAIEQQVTLIRNKREYADVRAV
;
A
#
# COMPACT_ATOMS: atom_id res chain seq x y z
N MET A 1 -16.59 -16.10 -9.62
CA MET A 1 -16.07 -16.03 -8.24
C MET A 1 -17.19 -15.53 -7.35
N PRO A 2 -17.34 -16.01 -6.10
CA PRO A 2 -18.36 -15.46 -5.23
C PRO A 2 -18.06 -13.98 -5.00
N ASP A 3 -19.11 -13.19 -5.06
CA ASP A 3 -19.10 -11.72 -5.05
C ASP A 3 -18.99 -11.19 -3.61
N TYR A 4 -17.84 -11.47 -2.96
CA TYR A 4 -17.64 -11.21 -1.52
C TYR A 4 -17.65 -9.73 -1.13
N PHE A 5 -17.49 -8.80 -2.08
CA PHE A 5 -17.32 -7.38 -1.80
C PHE A 5 -18.29 -6.47 -2.54
N SER A 6 -19.28 -7.02 -3.27
CA SER A 6 -20.23 -6.25 -4.06
C SER A 6 -21.12 -5.31 -3.26
N ASP A 7 -21.25 -5.53 -1.94
CA ASP A 7 -21.98 -4.70 -0.98
C ASP A 7 -21.05 -3.85 -0.08
N SER A 8 -19.76 -3.83 -0.38
CA SER A 8 -18.72 -3.24 0.45
C SER A 8 -18.06 -2.05 -0.25
N ALA A 9 -17.47 -1.16 0.52
CA ALA A 9 -16.62 -0.08 0.02
C ALA A 9 -15.14 -0.38 0.24
N LEU A 10 -14.32 0.06 -0.70
CA LEU A 10 -12.87 0.13 -0.59
C LEU A 10 -12.44 1.59 -0.53
N VAL A 11 -11.75 1.99 0.53
CA VAL A 11 -11.16 3.31 0.68
C VAL A 11 -9.64 3.20 0.65
N LEU A 12 -9.04 3.69 -0.40
CA LEU A 12 -7.58 3.78 -0.54
C LEU A 12 -7.10 5.04 0.18
N VAL A 13 -6.13 4.89 1.08
CA VAL A 13 -5.58 6.02 1.83
C VAL A 13 -4.12 6.24 1.48
N ALA A 14 -3.78 7.43 1.02
CA ALA A 14 -2.41 7.82 0.72
C ALA A 14 -1.99 9.08 1.48
N HIS A 15 -0.68 9.34 1.53
CA HIS A 15 -0.17 10.50 2.26
C HIS A 15 -0.66 11.82 1.63
N GLY A 16 -0.59 11.94 0.29
CA GLY A 16 -0.81 13.20 -0.39
C GLY A 16 0.31 14.20 -0.11
N SER A 17 0.16 15.42 -0.63
CA SER A 17 1.10 16.52 -0.37
C SER A 17 0.42 17.88 -0.52
N THR A 18 0.74 18.81 0.34
CA THR A 18 0.34 20.23 0.22
C THR A 18 1.17 20.98 -0.80
N LEU A 19 2.36 20.44 -1.14
CA LEU A 19 3.34 21.10 -2.03
C LEU A 19 3.31 20.56 -3.46
N ASN A 20 2.86 19.32 -3.65
CA ASN A 20 2.87 18.68 -4.97
C ASN A 20 1.55 17.94 -5.21
N ALA A 21 0.72 18.49 -6.07
CA ALA A 21 -0.57 17.91 -6.45
C ALA A 21 -0.45 16.53 -7.12
N ASP A 22 0.67 16.25 -7.79
CA ASP A 22 0.92 14.99 -8.48
C ASP A 22 1.15 13.82 -7.52
N SER A 23 1.42 14.09 -6.24
CA SER A 23 1.56 13.04 -5.21
C SER A 23 0.31 12.18 -5.06
N ALA A 24 -0.87 12.70 -5.37
CA ALA A 24 -2.14 11.97 -5.35
C ALA A 24 -2.38 11.11 -6.60
N LYS A 25 -1.66 11.37 -7.70
CA LYS A 25 -1.91 10.75 -9.01
C LYS A 25 -1.87 9.21 -8.98
N PRO A 26 -0.88 8.55 -8.36
CA PRO A 26 -0.88 7.09 -8.28
C PRO A 26 -2.10 6.51 -7.55
N ALA A 27 -2.48 7.10 -6.41
CA ALA A 27 -3.65 6.65 -5.65
C ALA A 27 -4.94 6.80 -6.46
N ARG A 28 -5.11 7.93 -7.16
CA ARG A 28 -6.25 8.16 -8.06
C ARG A 28 -6.30 7.18 -9.22
N GLN A 29 -5.14 6.86 -9.82
CA GLN A 29 -5.05 5.86 -10.89
C GLN A 29 -5.44 4.47 -10.40
N HIS A 30 -4.95 4.04 -9.22
CA HIS A 30 -5.35 2.78 -8.62
C HIS A 30 -6.84 2.73 -8.29
N ALA A 31 -7.40 3.82 -7.74
CA ALA A 31 -8.83 3.89 -7.46
C ALA A 31 -9.67 3.79 -8.75
N ALA A 32 -9.27 4.48 -9.82
CA ALA A 32 -9.96 4.41 -11.11
C ALA A 32 -9.93 3.00 -11.70
N GLU A 33 -8.78 2.34 -11.67
CA GLU A 33 -8.63 0.95 -12.13
C GLU A 33 -9.49 -0.02 -11.30
N LEU A 34 -9.51 0.13 -9.99
CA LEU A 34 -10.32 -0.73 -9.12
C LEU A 34 -11.82 -0.48 -9.30
N ARG A 35 -12.25 0.75 -9.58
CA ARG A 35 -13.64 1.05 -9.97
C ARG A 35 -14.04 0.32 -11.25
N SER A 36 -13.16 0.31 -12.27
CA SER A 36 -13.45 -0.36 -13.55
C SER A 36 -13.62 -1.87 -13.41
N ARG A 37 -13.05 -2.47 -12.37
CA ARG A 37 -13.16 -3.91 -12.09
C ARG A 37 -14.46 -4.30 -11.40
N GLN A 38 -15.22 -3.34 -10.87
CA GLN A 38 -16.52 -3.54 -10.23
C GLN A 38 -16.53 -4.61 -9.12
N LEU A 39 -15.41 -4.77 -8.39
CA LEU A 39 -15.28 -5.74 -7.30
C LEU A 39 -15.92 -5.27 -5.98
N PHE A 40 -16.07 -3.95 -5.83
CA PHE A 40 -16.68 -3.29 -4.68
C PHE A 40 -17.85 -2.42 -5.13
N ALA A 41 -18.85 -2.24 -4.27
CA ALA A 41 -19.95 -1.30 -4.53
C ALA A 41 -19.43 0.14 -4.67
N GLU A 42 -18.46 0.50 -3.85
CA GLU A 42 -17.82 1.81 -3.86
C GLU A 42 -16.31 1.67 -3.80
N VAL A 43 -15.58 2.46 -4.58
CA VAL A 43 -14.13 2.64 -4.44
C VAL A 43 -13.82 4.12 -4.34
N ARG A 44 -13.20 4.53 -3.26
CA ARG A 44 -12.85 5.91 -2.95
C ARG A 44 -11.36 6.04 -2.67
N GLU A 45 -10.81 7.23 -2.82
CA GLU A 45 -9.47 7.57 -2.35
C GLU A 45 -9.52 8.78 -1.41
N GLY A 46 -8.71 8.74 -0.37
CA GLY A 46 -8.57 9.82 0.61
C GLY A 46 -7.12 10.06 0.98
N PHE A 47 -6.81 11.24 1.46
CA PHE A 47 -5.43 11.67 1.74
C PHE A 47 -5.31 12.27 3.13
N LEU A 48 -4.09 12.16 3.72
CA LEU A 48 -3.74 12.82 4.97
C LEU A 48 -3.41 14.31 4.76
N LYS A 49 -2.70 14.63 3.68
CA LYS A 49 -2.15 15.97 3.45
C LYS A 49 -2.71 16.68 2.21
N GLN A 50 -3.82 16.19 1.66
CA GLN A 50 -4.43 16.71 0.43
C GLN A 50 -5.93 16.45 0.41
N GLN A 51 -6.67 17.13 -0.46
CA GLN A 51 -8.08 16.84 -0.70
C GLN A 51 -8.27 15.74 -1.76
N PRO A 52 -9.30 14.89 -1.61
CA PRO A 52 -10.23 14.86 -0.47
C PRO A 52 -9.57 14.27 0.79
N ALA A 53 -9.83 14.88 1.93
CA ALA A 53 -9.34 14.36 3.21
C ALA A 53 -10.03 13.02 3.55
N VAL A 54 -9.28 12.08 4.12
CA VAL A 54 -9.76 10.71 4.40
C VAL A 54 -11.04 10.70 5.24
N ASN A 55 -11.13 11.57 6.26
CA ASN A 55 -12.32 11.67 7.12
C ASN A 55 -13.57 12.16 6.37
N GLY A 56 -13.39 13.07 5.41
CA GLY A 56 -14.46 13.53 4.53
C GLY A 56 -14.96 12.42 3.61
N VAL A 57 -14.05 11.65 3.07
CA VAL A 57 -14.34 10.49 2.23
C VAL A 57 -15.12 9.44 3.00
N LEU A 58 -14.69 9.05 4.21
CA LEU A 58 -15.39 8.05 5.01
C LEU A 58 -16.85 8.46 5.32
N ARG A 59 -17.10 9.73 5.64
CA ARG A 59 -18.47 10.22 5.87
C ARG A 59 -19.36 10.14 4.63
N SER A 60 -18.80 10.07 3.43
CA SER A 60 -19.56 9.98 2.17
C SER A 60 -19.81 8.53 1.71
N VAL A 61 -19.19 7.54 2.36
CA VAL A 61 -19.38 6.12 2.04
C VAL A 61 -20.69 5.63 2.63
N THR A 62 -21.47 4.92 1.83
CA THR A 62 -22.80 4.40 2.23
C THR A 62 -22.82 2.90 2.52
N ALA A 63 -21.83 2.17 2.04
CA ALA A 63 -21.70 0.73 2.25
C ALA A 63 -21.56 0.36 3.73
N ARG A 64 -22.16 -0.77 4.14
CA ARG A 64 -22.11 -1.25 5.53
C ARG A 64 -20.74 -1.79 5.96
N ARG A 65 -19.97 -2.33 5.01
CA ARG A 65 -18.61 -2.82 5.23
C ARG A 65 -17.64 -1.91 4.48
N VAL A 66 -16.67 -1.36 5.18
CA VAL A 66 -15.69 -0.43 4.60
C VAL A 66 -14.29 -0.94 4.87
N PHE A 67 -13.58 -1.30 3.82
CA PHE A 67 -12.18 -1.71 3.89
C PHE A 67 -11.29 -0.50 3.62
N ILE A 68 -10.46 -0.15 4.60
CA ILE A 68 -9.54 0.99 4.55
C ILE A 68 -8.15 0.44 4.30
N VAL A 69 -7.58 0.72 3.14
CA VAL A 69 -6.28 0.19 2.71
C VAL A 69 -5.26 1.32 2.58
N PRO A 70 -4.26 1.38 3.49
CA PRO A 70 -3.17 2.34 3.40
C PRO A 70 -2.23 2.01 2.22
N LEU A 71 -2.08 2.95 1.29
CA LEU A 71 -1.13 2.86 0.19
C LEU A 71 0.26 3.34 0.64
N PHE A 72 0.81 2.67 1.63
CA PHE A 72 2.12 2.94 2.20
C PHE A 72 3.05 1.74 1.98
N ILE A 73 4.34 2.02 1.90
CA ILE A 73 5.36 0.98 1.62
C ILE A 73 5.72 0.19 2.88
N SER A 74 5.62 0.81 4.06
CA SER A 74 5.92 0.17 5.34
C SER A 74 4.99 0.66 6.42
N GLU A 75 4.83 -0.14 7.45
CA GLU A 75 4.24 0.27 8.71
C GLU A 75 5.10 1.34 9.39
N GLY A 76 4.47 2.27 10.09
CA GLY A 76 5.17 3.34 10.78
C GLY A 76 4.21 4.35 11.40
N TYR A 77 4.73 5.47 11.89
CA TYR A 77 3.98 6.49 12.62
C TYR A 77 2.64 6.87 11.95
N PHE A 78 2.63 7.11 10.64
CA PHE A 78 1.39 7.49 9.96
C PHE A 78 0.36 6.36 9.90
N THR A 79 0.78 5.11 9.74
CA THR A 79 -0.12 3.97 9.56
C THR A 79 -0.49 3.29 10.87
N GLU A 80 0.35 3.39 11.90
CA GLU A 80 0.11 2.72 13.17
C GLU A 80 -0.41 3.66 14.27
N GLU A 81 -0.28 4.98 14.11
CA GLU A 81 -0.73 5.96 15.08
C GLU A 81 -1.68 7.00 14.47
N VAL A 82 -1.20 7.79 13.49
CA VAL A 82 -1.95 8.94 12.97
C VAL A 82 -3.25 8.53 12.29
N LEU A 83 -3.19 7.60 11.34
CA LEU A 83 -4.38 7.15 10.60
C LEU A 83 -5.41 6.47 11.50
N PRO A 84 -5.05 5.47 12.33
CA PRO A 84 -6.02 4.88 13.25
C PRO A 84 -6.70 5.92 14.15
N LEU A 85 -5.92 6.85 14.72
CA LEU A 85 -6.44 7.90 15.56
C LEU A 85 -7.41 8.83 14.81
N GLU A 86 -7.01 9.36 13.64
CA GLU A 86 -7.87 10.20 12.80
C GLU A 86 -9.16 9.50 12.39
N LEU A 87 -9.09 8.19 12.14
CA LEU A 87 -10.22 7.36 11.76
C LEU A 87 -11.06 6.90 12.96
N GLY A 88 -10.68 7.31 14.19
CA GLY A 88 -11.38 7.05 15.43
C GLY A 88 -11.33 5.60 15.90
N PHE A 89 -10.31 4.85 15.53
CA PHE A 89 -10.05 3.53 16.11
C PHE A 89 -9.58 3.68 17.55
N GLN A 90 -9.95 2.73 18.41
CA GLN A 90 -9.59 2.75 19.82
C GLN A 90 -8.16 2.21 20.02
N ALA A 91 -7.39 2.90 20.84
CA ALA A 91 -6.11 2.41 21.31
C ALA A 91 -6.32 1.29 22.34
N ASN A 92 -5.51 0.24 22.24
CA ASN A 92 -5.40 -0.83 23.21
C ASN A 92 -4.43 -0.42 24.33
N ASP A 93 -4.39 -1.20 25.42
CA ASP A 93 -3.53 -0.94 26.58
C ASP A 93 -2.02 -0.99 26.23
N ASP A 94 -1.64 -1.71 25.19
CA ASP A 94 -0.27 -1.82 24.68
C ASP A 94 0.12 -0.68 23.70
N GLY A 95 -0.78 0.28 23.50
CA GLY A 95 -0.59 1.41 22.57
C GLY A 95 -0.86 1.08 21.10
N SER A 96 -1.15 -0.15 20.74
CA SER A 96 -1.62 -0.50 19.41
C SER A 96 -3.08 -0.06 19.20
N PHE A 97 -3.55 -0.07 17.94
CA PHE A 97 -4.94 0.24 17.62
C PHE A 97 -5.69 -0.99 17.15
N GLY A 98 -6.96 -1.09 17.54
CA GLY A 98 -7.88 -2.06 16.98
C GLY A 98 -7.96 -1.93 15.45
N ARG A 99 -8.17 -3.04 14.77
CA ARG A 99 -8.27 -3.06 13.30
C ARG A 99 -9.71 -3.09 12.79
N VAL A 100 -10.67 -3.19 13.69
CA VAL A 100 -12.10 -3.19 13.38
C VAL A 100 -12.81 -2.19 14.27
N ARG A 101 -13.67 -1.37 13.69
CA ARG A 101 -14.47 -0.37 14.39
C ARG A 101 -15.90 -0.40 13.88
N GLN A 102 -16.86 -0.35 14.80
CA GLN A 102 -18.27 -0.10 14.49
C GLN A 102 -18.54 1.41 14.49
N ASN A 103 -19.26 1.90 13.49
CA ASN A 103 -19.60 3.30 13.35
C ASN A 103 -20.97 3.47 12.65
N ASP A 104 -21.99 3.88 13.38
CA ASP A 104 -23.33 4.20 12.85
C ASP A 104 -23.87 3.18 11.83
N GLY A 105 -23.85 1.91 12.18
CA GLY A 105 -24.32 0.81 11.32
C GLY A 105 -23.34 0.37 10.24
N GLN A 106 -22.14 0.95 10.20
CA GLN A 106 -21.02 0.52 9.35
C GLN A 106 -19.96 -0.23 10.17
N THR A 107 -19.32 -1.19 9.54
CA THR A 107 -18.11 -1.85 10.06
C THR A 107 -16.90 -1.39 9.25
N LEU A 108 -15.98 -0.71 9.89
CA LEU A 108 -14.73 -0.26 9.30
C LEU A 108 -13.63 -1.29 9.58
N TYR A 109 -12.95 -1.74 8.55
CA TYR A 109 -11.80 -2.65 8.62
C TYR A 109 -10.54 -1.91 8.20
N TYR A 110 -9.63 -1.67 9.14
CA TYR A 110 -8.33 -1.07 8.86
C TYR A 110 -7.34 -2.15 8.46
N CYS A 111 -7.01 -2.20 7.18
CA CYS A 111 -6.15 -3.22 6.58
C CYS A 111 -4.66 -2.92 6.81
N GLY A 112 -3.82 -3.91 6.61
CA GLY A 112 -2.37 -3.72 6.57
C GLY A 112 -1.91 -2.87 5.38
N VAL A 113 -0.70 -2.33 5.46
CA VAL A 113 -0.11 -1.53 4.39
C VAL A 113 0.20 -2.38 3.16
N VAL A 114 0.07 -1.81 1.97
CA VAL A 114 0.28 -2.54 0.70
C VAL A 114 1.73 -2.99 0.54
N GLY A 115 2.69 -2.20 1.02
CA GLY A 115 4.12 -2.45 0.78
C GLY A 115 4.69 -3.69 1.46
N THR A 116 4.09 -4.15 2.56
CA THR A 116 4.50 -5.38 3.26
C THR A 116 3.79 -6.63 2.74
N HIS A 117 2.79 -6.47 1.86
CA HIS A 117 2.06 -7.61 1.31
C HIS A 117 2.93 -8.43 0.35
N ALA A 118 2.81 -9.75 0.38
CA ALA A 118 3.61 -10.67 -0.45
C ALA A 118 3.47 -10.43 -1.96
N SER A 119 2.32 -9.91 -2.44
CA SER A 119 2.13 -9.55 -3.85
C SER A 119 3.05 -8.43 -4.34
N MET A 120 3.62 -7.60 -3.43
CA MET A 120 4.58 -6.56 -3.78
C MET A 120 5.84 -7.14 -4.43
N THR A 121 6.25 -8.34 -4.05
CA THR A 121 7.35 -9.08 -4.71
C THR A 121 7.16 -9.17 -6.22
N GLY A 122 5.95 -9.51 -6.68
CA GLY A 122 5.63 -9.56 -8.11
C GLY A 122 5.75 -8.21 -8.81
N ALA A 123 5.30 -7.14 -8.15
CA ALA A 123 5.41 -5.77 -8.66
C ALA A 123 6.88 -5.32 -8.79
N LEU A 124 7.72 -5.62 -7.79
CA LEU A 124 9.17 -5.32 -7.82
C LEU A 124 9.87 -6.06 -8.97
N LEU A 125 9.60 -7.35 -9.13
CA LEU A 125 10.16 -8.14 -10.22
C LEU A 125 9.71 -7.66 -11.60
N SER A 126 8.43 -7.30 -11.74
CA SER A 126 7.89 -6.72 -12.98
C SER A 126 8.59 -5.40 -13.33
N ARG A 127 8.85 -4.53 -12.33
CA ARG A 127 9.61 -3.29 -12.52
C ARG A 127 11.05 -3.55 -12.95
N ALA A 128 11.73 -4.52 -12.32
CA ALA A 128 13.10 -4.89 -12.69
C ALA A 128 13.18 -5.36 -14.15
N LYS A 129 12.27 -6.24 -14.58
CA LYS A 129 12.16 -6.69 -15.98
C LYS A 129 11.88 -5.52 -16.93
N GLY A 130 10.94 -4.66 -16.60
CA GLY A 130 10.58 -3.51 -17.43
C GLY A 130 11.72 -2.50 -17.62
N ILE A 131 12.62 -2.35 -16.65
CA ILE A 131 13.83 -1.50 -16.80
C ILE A 131 14.78 -2.10 -17.84
N VAL A 132 15.03 -3.40 -17.77
CA VAL A 132 15.89 -4.10 -18.74
C VAL A 132 15.31 -4.05 -20.16
N GLU A 133 13.98 -4.14 -20.28
CA GLU A 133 13.29 -4.05 -21.58
C GLU A 133 13.37 -2.66 -22.21
N LYS A 134 13.23 -1.61 -21.38
CA LYS A 134 13.29 -0.21 -21.86
C LYS A 134 14.71 0.27 -22.16
N HIS A 135 15.70 -0.31 -21.52
CA HIS A 135 17.11 0.07 -21.64
C HIS A 135 17.94 -1.17 -21.97
N PRO A 136 17.77 -1.75 -23.19
CA PRO A 136 18.58 -2.87 -23.59
C PRO A 136 20.02 -2.41 -23.75
N PHE A 137 20.89 -2.88 -22.88
CA PHE A 137 22.33 -2.75 -23.05
C PHE A 137 22.80 -3.59 -24.25
N PRO A 138 24.04 -3.42 -24.76
CA PRO A 138 24.53 -4.19 -25.90
C PRO A 138 24.30 -5.69 -25.80
N LEU A 139 24.29 -6.21 -24.57
CA LEU A 139 23.88 -7.57 -24.24
C LEU A 139 22.79 -7.51 -23.18
N ARG A 140 21.63 -8.09 -23.44
CA ARG A 140 20.53 -8.19 -22.50
C ARG A 140 20.99 -9.02 -21.28
N PRO A 141 21.05 -8.43 -20.06
CA PRO A 141 21.51 -9.17 -18.89
C PRO A 141 20.55 -10.33 -18.57
N LYS A 142 21.12 -11.49 -18.26
CA LYS A 142 20.33 -12.64 -17.77
C LYS A 142 20.12 -12.48 -16.28
N PRO A 143 18.94 -12.74 -15.74
CA PRO A 143 18.68 -12.63 -14.29
C PRO A 143 19.71 -13.43 -13.46
N GLY A 144 20.03 -14.65 -13.84
CA GLY A 144 21.02 -15.49 -13.14
C GLY A 144 22.46 -14.95 -13.09
N ASP A 145 22.78 -13.94 -13.91
CA ASP A 145 24.08 -13.27 -13.94
C ASP A 145 23.97 -11.83 -13.38
N THR A 146 22.84 -11.48 -12.78
CA THR A 146 22.53 -10.11 -12.37
C THR A 146 22.28 -10.02 -10.87
N THR A 147 22.85 -8.98 -10.22
CA THR A 147 22.45 -8.59 -8.87
C THR A 147 21.30 -7.58 -8.92
N LEU A 148 20.22 -7.87 -8.21
CA LEU A 148 19.08 -6.97 -8.07
C LEU A 148 19.21 -6.17 -6.78
N PHE A 149 19.23 -4.84 -6.88
CA PHE A 149 19.19 -3.92 -5.73
C PHE A 149 17.78 -3.43 -5.49
N ILE A 150 17.28 -3.62 -4.27
CA ILE A 150 15.99 -3.09 -3.81
C ILE A 150 16.26 -1.87 -2.94
N ALA A 151 15.99 -0.69 -3.49
CA ALA A 151 16.18 0.58 -2.78
C ALA A 151 14.98 0.86 -1.87
N GLY A 152 15.27 1.18 -0.61
CA GLY A 152 14.30 1.64 0.37
C GLY A 152 14.46 3.13 0.65
N HIS A 153 13.37 3.79 1.08
CA HIS A 153 13.43 5.20 1.48
C HIS A 153 14.29 5.39 2.74
N GLY A 154 14.30 4.38 3.61
CA GLY A 154 14.97 4.48 4.91
C GLY A 154 14.37 5.55 5.82
N THR A 155 14.52 5.39 7.11
CA THR A 155 14.18 6.42 8.10
C THR A 155 14.98 6.16 9.37
N SER A 156 15.45 7.21 10.02
CA SER A 156 16.08 7.12 11.34
C SER A 156 15.07 6.99 12.49
N LYS A 157 13.75 7.16 12.20
CA LYS A 157 12.71 7.18 13.23
C LYS A 157 12.27 5.79 13.69
N ASN A 158 12.31 4.79 12.80
CA ASN A 158 11.99 3.41 13.12
C ASN A 158 12.63 2.45 12.10
N GLU A 159 12.67 1.16 12.46
CA GLU A 159 13.27 0.12 11.62
C GLU A 159 12.28 -0.51 10.62
N ASN A 160 11.01 -0.17 10.65
CA ASN A 160 9.98 -0.86 9.87
C ASN A 160 10.18 -0.68 8.36
N SER A 161 10.67 0.50 7.94
CA SER A 161 11.00 0.73 6.53
C SER A 161 12.12 -0.20 6.05
N ARG A 162 13.17 -0.38 6.86
CA ARG A 162 14.26 -1.32 6.58
C ARG A 162 13.76 -2.77 6.56
N LYS A 163 13.01 -3.18 7.60
CA LYS A 163 12.45 -4.54 7.71
C LYS A 163 11.56 -4.89 6.51
N ALA A 164 10.73 -3.95 6.04
CA ALA A 164 9.89 -4.15 4.86
C ALA A 164 10.72 -4.46 3.60
N ILE A 165 11.82 -3.74 3.39
CA ILE A 165 12.73 -3.98 2.26
C ILE A 165 13.47 -5.32 2.41
N GLU A 166 14.01 -5.62 3.59
CA GLU A 166 14.70 -6.88 3.89
C GLU A 166 13.77 -8.10 3.70
N GLN A 167 12.50 -7.96 4.06
CA GLN A 167 11.49 -8.98 3.79
C GLN A 167 11.32 -9.22 2.29
N GLN A 168 11.19 -8.17 1.48
CA GLN A 168 11.07 -8.30 0.02
C GLN A 168 12.34 -8.91 -0.58
N VAL A 169 13.53 -8.51 -0.13
CA VAL A 169 14.80 -9.12 -0.54
C VAL A 169 14.78 -10.62 -0.26
N THR A 170 14.36 -11.04 0.93
CA THR A 170 14.25 -12.44 1.32
C THR A 170 13.28 -13.21 0.42
N LEU A 171 12.10 -12.65 0.15
CA LEU A 171 11.10 -13.27 -0.72
C LEU A 171 11.61 -13.42 -2.16
N ILE A 172 12.36 -12.44 -2.67
CA ILE A 172 12.93 -12.50 -4.03
C ILE A 172 14.10 -13.49 -4.08
N ARG A 173 14.99 -13.50 -3.09
CA ARG A 173 16.09 -14.50 -2.99
C ARG A 173 15.58 -15.94 -3.02
N ASN A 174 14.48 -16.20 -2.33
CA ASN A 174 13.86 -17.53 -2.29
C ASN A 174 13.38 -18.03 -3.66
N LYS A 175 13.13 -17.12 -4.62
CA LYS A 175 12.79 -17.48 -6.00
C LYS A 175 13.98 -17.96 -6.83
N ARG A 176 15.20 -17.65 -6.41
CA ARG A 176 16.47 -18.06 -7.07
C ARG A 176 16.54 -17.65 -8.55
N GLU A 177 15.89 -16.55 -8.94
CA GLU A 177 15.89 -16.04 -10.31
C GLU A 177 17.13 -15.18 -10.61
N TYR A 178 17.72 -14.53 -9.59
CA TYR A 178 18.85 -13.61 -9.68
C TYR A 178 20.12 -14.21 -9.04
N ALA A 179 21.30 -13.80 -9.51
CA ALA A 179 22.57 -14.19 -8.91
C ALA A 179 22.67 -13.74 -7.46
N ASP A 180 22.23 -12.51 -7.17
CA ASP A 180 22.09 -11.99 -5.81
C ASP A 180 20.96 -10.94 -5.74
N VAL A 181 20.43 -10.67 -4.54
CA VAL A 181 19.44 -9.62 -4.27
C VAL A 181 19.85 -8.90 -2.99
N ARG A 182 19.96 -7.58 -3.03
CA ARG A 182 20.43 -6.75 -1.90
C ARG A 182 19.48 -5.60 -1.60
N ALA A 183 19.33 -5.29 -0.30
CA ALA A 183 18.75 -4.04 0.16
C ALA A 183 19.80 -2.91 0.09
N VAL A 184 19.36 -1.70 -0.29
CA VAL A 184 20.17 -0.47 -0.28
C VAL A 184 19.31 0.71 0.15
#